data_01fb3179d1bc22cab3a8deb260419e20
#
_entry.id   01fb3179d1bc22cab3a8deb260419e20
#
_cell.length_a   1.000
_cell.length_b   1.000
_cell.length_c   1.000
_cell.angle_alpha   90.00
_cell.angle_beta   90.00
_cell.angle_gamma   90.00
#
_symmetry.space_group_name_H-M   'P 1'
#
loop_
_entity.id
_entity.type
_entity.pdbx_description
1 polymer ?
#
loop_
_entity_poly.entity_id
_entity_poly.type
_entity_poly.pdbx_seq_one_letter_code
_entity_poly.pdbx_strand_id
1 'polypeptide(L)'
;MCNMLEDKNRELVRENGLEAGIAFPTGCSLNHVAAHYTPNNGDDTVLKYGDVMKVDFGTQIDGRIIDCAWTVSFDPQFDPLLEAAREATNAGIRQAGIDVPLNEVGAAIQEVMESYEVEINGTTYPVKSVRNLYGHSIDPYKIHASKSVPIIKGGDPTRMEEGEYFAIETFGSTGRGHVVEDLECSHYMKDFNAPRVPLHLSRTRQLLSHINKTFSTLAFCRRWLERPDGGSATINGQNGKQENYLGALKQLCNAGIVNEIPPLCDVRGSYVAQYEHTILLRPTCKEVLSRGDDF
;
A
#
# COMPACT_ATOMS: atom_id res chain seq x y z
N MET A 1 -9.93 -13.97 -3.32
CA MET A 1 -8.58 -13.89 -2.76
C MET A 1 -8.50 -12.83 -1.66
N CYS A 2 -8.67 -11.52 -1.91
CA CYS A 2 -8.52 -10.47 -0.89
C CYS A 2 -9.32 -10.70 0.39
N ASN A 3 -10.61 -11.02 0.30
CA ASN A 3 -11.41 -11.34 1.49
C ASN A 3 -10.81 -12.49 2.31
N MET A 4 -10.31 -13.55 1.66
CA MET A 4 -9.70 -14.69 2.35
C MET A 4 -8.42 -14.29 3.09
N LEU A 5 -7.55 -13.49 2.46
CA LEU A 5 -6.32 -12.98 3.09
C LEU A 5 -6.67 -12.05 4.27
N GLU A 6 -7.62 -11.14 4.07
CA GLU A 6 -8.08 -10.21 5.10
C GLU A 6 -8.72 -10.94 6.29
N ASP A 7 -9.57 -11.93 6.02
CA ASP A 7 -10.22 -12.71 7.09
C ASP A 7 -9.18 -13.54 7.87
N LYS A 8 -8.17 -14.09 7.17
CA LYS A 8 -7.08 -14.79 7.84
C LYS A 8 -6.19 -13.86 8.65
N ASN A 9 -5.90 -12.67 8.12
CA ASN A 9 -5.17 -11.63 8.86
C ASN A 9 -5.91 -11.26 10.15
N ARG A 10 -7.23 -10.96 10.09
CA ARG A 10 -8.06 -10.66 11.27
C ARG A 10 -8.02 -11.78 12.32
N GLU A 11 -8.15 -13.03 11.87
CA GLU A 11 -8.05 -14.20 12.75
C GLU A 11 -6.69 -14.25 13.48
N LEU A 12 -5.59 -14.13 12.72
CA LEU A 12 -4.23 -14.27 13.26
C LEU A 12 -3.86 -13.14 14.23
N VAL A 13 -4.24 -11.89 13.93
CA VAL A 13 -4.00 -10.75 14.84
C VAL A 13 -5.00 -10.71 16.00
N ARG A 14 -6.03 -11.58 16.01
CA ARG A 14 -7.13 -11.56 16.98
C ARG A 14 -7.83 -10.21 17.00
N GLU A 15 -8.35 -9.82 15.84
CA GLU A 15 -8.95 -8.49 15.62
C GLU A 15 -9.80 -8.01 16.81
N ASN A 16 -9.49 -6.80 17.28
CA ASN A 16 -10.18 -6.13 18.39
C ASN A 16 -10.30 -4.63 18.11
N GLY A 17 -11.17 -4.27 17.19
CA GLY A 17 -11.42 -2.87 16.83
C GLY A 17 -10.13 -2.15 16.40
N LEU A 18 -9.83 -1.03 17.04
CA LEU A 18 -8.60 -0.26 16.75
C LEU A 18 -7.38 -0.74 17.53
N GLU A 19 -7.54 -1.62 18.52
CA GLU A 19 -6.41 -2.15 19.30
C GLU A 19 -5.60 -3.18 18.50
N ALA A 20 -6.26 -3.98 17.64
CA ALA A 20 -5.60 -4.97 16.80
C ALA A 20 -6.43 -5.24 15.55
N GLY A 21 -5.80 -5.28 14.36
CA GLY A 21 -6.52 -5.54 13.13
C GLY A 21 -5.69 -5.36 11.87
N ILE A 22 -6.38 -5.21 10.75
CA ILE A 22 -5.79 -4.90 9.46
C ILE A 22 -5.43 -3.42 9.41
N ALA A 23 -4.26 -3.08 8.88
CA ALA A 23 -3.81 -1.70 8.76
C ALA A 23 -4.39 -0.98 7.54
N PHE A 24 -4.56 -1.71 6.42
CA PHE A 24 -5.10 -1.20 5.15
C PHE A 24 -5.64 -2.34 4.28
N PRO A 25 -6.43 -2.04 3.22
CA PRO A 25 -6.98 -3.08 2.34
C PRO A 25 -5.89 -3.87 1.63
N THR A 26 -6.07 -5.19 1.52
CA THR A 26 -5.13 -6.03 0.77
C THR A 26 -5.06 -5.60 -0.70
N GLY A 27 -3.89 -5.14 -1.13
CA GLY A 27 -3.58 -4.85 -2.52
C GLY A 27 -3.39 -6.13 -3.32
N CYS A 28 -3.88 -6.13 -4.57
CA CYS A 28 -3.63 -7.20 -5.55
C CYS A 28 -3.43 -6.60 -6.94
N SER A 29 -2.55 -5.61 -7.03
CA SER A 29 -2.27 -4.83 -8.23
C SER A 29 -1.65 -5.69 -9.32
N LEU A 30 -2.27 -5.72 -10.52
CA LEU A 30 -1.85 -6.58 -11.63
C LEU A 30 -1.02 -5.82 -12.67
N ASN A 31 0.00 -6.47 -13.17
CA ASN A 31 0.79 -6.07 -14.35
C ASN A 31 1.32 -4.63 -14.23
N HIS A 32 0.82 -3.70 -15.05
CA HIS A 32 1.22 -2.30 -15.07
C HIS A 32 0.68 -1.47 -13.90
N VAL A 33 -0.26 -1.99 -13.12
CA VAL A 33 -0.73 -1.36 -11.89
C VAL A 33 0.30 -1.60 -10.81
N ALA A 34 0.94 -0.56 -10.32
CA ALA A 34 2.00 -0.66 -9.31
C ALA A 34 1.44 -0.90 -7.91
N ALA A 35 0.44 -0.11 -7.50
CA ALA A 35 -0.08 -0.10 -6.13
C ALA A 35 -1.55 0.37 -6.06
N HIS A 36 -2.13 0.25 -4.88
CA HIS A 36 -3.43 0.78 -4.49
C HIS A 36 -4.64 0.19 -5.22
N TYR A 37 -4.50 -1.00 -5.79
CA TYR A 37 -5.65 -1.71 -6.36
C TYR A 37 -6.10 -2.85 -5.43
N THR A 38 -7.37 -2.80 -5.07
CA THR A 38 -8.16 -3.92 -4.54
C THR A 38 -9.51 -3.93 -5.25
N PRO A 39 -10.14 -5.09 -5.52
CA PRO A 39 -11.39 -5.11 -6.26
C PRO A 39 -12.51 -4.41 -5.49
N ASN A 40 -13.31 -3.61 -6.18
CA ASN A 40 -14.61 -3.18 -5.70
C ASN A 40 -15.65 -4.32 -5.92
N ASN A 41 -16.79 -4.25 -5.27
CA ASN A 41 -17.86 -5.21 -5.53
C ASN A 41 -18.32 -5.12 -7.00
N GLY A 42 -18.41 -6.27 -7.66
CA GLY A 42 -18.74 -6.37 -9.09
C GLY A 42 -17.50 -6.38 -10.00
N ASP A 43 -16.29 -6.27 -9.45
CA ASP A 43 -15.07 -6.48 -10.22
C ASP A 43 -14.90 -7.97 -10.52
N ASP A 44 -14.80 -8.32 -11.80
CA ASP A 44 -14.71 -9.69 -12.32
C ASP A 44 -13.28 -10.06 -12.77
N THR A 45 -12.29 -9.24 -12.39
CA THR A 45 -10.87 -9.48 -12.70
C THR A 45 -10.41 -10.82 -12.13
N VAL A 46 -9.83 -11.65 -12.98
CA VAL A 46 -9.30 -12.98 -12.64
C VAL A 46 -7.80 -13.03 -12.89
N LEU A 47 -7.04 -13.46 -11.89
CA LEU A 47 -5.61 -13.70 -12.02
C LEU A 47 -5.34 -14.82 -13.03
N LYS A 48 -4.44 -14.57 -13.98
CA LYS A 48 -4.03 -15.49 -15.04
C LYS A 48 -2.58 -15.92 -14.89
N TYR A 49 -2.19 -16.99 -15.56
CA TYR A 49 -0.83 -17.54 -15.51
C TYR A 49 0.26 -16.52 -15.87
N GLY A 50 0.04 -15.71 -16.90
CA GLY A 50 0.99 -14.67 -17.36
C GLY A 50 0.88 -13.32 -16.64
N ASP A 51 0.16 -13.23 -15.52
CA ASP A 51 0.07 -12.00 -14.75
C ASP A 51 1.21 -11.89 -13.71
N VAL A 52 1.56 -10.65 -13.42
CA VAL A 52 2.49 -10.24 -12.34
C VAL A 52 1.66 -9.48 -11.31
N MET A 53 1.47 -10.05 -10.12
CA MET A 53 0.60 -9.51 -9.08
C MET A 53 1.37 -9.08 -7.85
N LYS A 54 1.23 -7.82 -7.46
CA LYS A 54 1.70 -7.31 -6.17
C LYS A 54 0.67 -7.61 -5.11
N VAL A 55 1.07 -8.42 -4.13
CA VAL A 55 0.29 -8.67 -2.93
C VAL A 55 0.85 -7.79 -1.83
N ASP A 56 -0.01 -6.92 -1.32
CA ASP A 56 0.37 -5.88 -0.37
C ASP A 56 -0.64 -5.85 0.77
N PHE A 57 -0.21 -6.06 1.99
CA PHE A 57 -1.09 -6.07 3.15
C PHE A 57 -0.36 -5.68 4.43
N GLY A 58 -1.10 -5.12 5.37
CA GLY A 58 -0.57 -4.70 6.64
C GLY A 58 -1.43 -5.12 7.84
N THR A 59 -0.76 -5.27 8.97
CA THR A 59 -1.37 -5.49 10.27
C THR A 59 -1.09 -4.32 11.20
N GLN A 60 -1.89 -4.15 12.25
CA GLN A 60 -1.59 -3.16 13.27
C GLN A 60 -1.95 -3.69 14.67
N ILE A 61 -1.17 -3.29 15.65
CA ILE A 61 -1.43 -3.46 17.09
C ILE A 61 -1.26 -2.10 17.76
N ASP A 62 -2.31 -1.60 18.39
CA ASP A 62 -2.35 -0.27 19.00
C ASP A 62 -1.83 0.85 18.07
N GLY A 63 -2.19 0.74 16.78
CA GLY A 63 -1.76 1.65 15.73
C GLY A 63 -0.35 1.41 15.20
N ARG A 64 0.44 0.53 15.78
CA ARG A 64 1.75 0.14 15.25
C ARG A 64 1.55 -0.74 14.03
N ILE A 65 1.79 -0.16 12.87
CA ILE A 65 1.58 -0.80 11.57
C ILE A 65 2.84 -1.55 11.17
N ILE A 66 2.63 -2.77 10.69
CA ILE A 66 3.62 -3.54 9.93
C ILE A 66 3.10 -3.64 8.50
N ASP A 67 3.87 -3.10 7.59
CA ASP A 67 3.62 -3.05 6.16
C ASP A 67 4.51 -4.06 5.43
N CYS A 68 3.95 -4.78 4.48
CA CYS A 68 4.68 -5.84 3.80
C CYS A 68 4.07 -6.12 2.42
N ALA A 69 4.93 -6.21 1.41
CA ALA A 69 4.50 -6.59 0.07
C ALA A 69 5.52 -7.47 -0.65
N TRP A 70 4.99 -8.32 -1.53
CA TRP A 70 5.80 -9.06 -2.49
C TRP A 70 5.06 -9.29 -3.80
N THR A 71 5.79 -9.66 -4.82
CA THR A 71 5.24 -9.94 -6.14
C THR A 71 5.13 -11.43 -6.40
N VAL A 72 3.99 -11.85 -6.95
CA VAL A 72 3.70 -13.22 -7.38
C VAL A 72 3.59 -13.25 -8.90
N SER A 73 4.27 -14.22 -9.52
CA SER A 73 4.07 -14.64 -10.90
C SER A 73 4.18 -16.15 -11.01
N PHE A 74 3.46 -16.75 -11.95
CA PHE A 74 3.55 -18.19 -12.23
C PHE A 74 4.37 -18.47 -13.50
N ASP A 75 4.72 -17.43 -14.26
CA ASP A 75 5.49 -17.53 -15.48
C ASP A 75 6.95 -17.14 -15.21
N PRO A 76 7.91 -18.08 -15.36
CA PRO A 76 9.33 -17.84 -15.04
C PRO A 76 9.99 -16.73 -15.84
N GLN A 77 9.41 -16.29 -16.96
CA GLN A 77 9.97 -15.16 -17.71
C GLN A 77 10.04 -13.87 -16.88
N PHE A 78 9.22 -13.76 -15.83
CA PHE A 78 9.20 -12.60 -14.94
C PHE A 78 10.16 -12.71 -13.74
N ASP A 79 10.79 -13.87 -13.51
CA ASP A 79 11.69 -14.07 -12.36
C ASP A 79 12.76 -12.97 -12.24
N PRO A 80 13.43 -12.51 -13.33
CA PRO A 80 14.42 -11.43 -13.22
C PRO A 80 13.82 -10.09 -12.75
N LEU A 81 12.56 -9.78 -13.11
CA LEU A 81 11.86 -8.58 -12.65
C LEU A 81 11.53 -8.67 -11.15
N LEU A 82 11.07 -9.84 -10.70
CA LEU A 82 10.79 -10.11 -9.29
C LEU A 82 12.07 -10.03 -8.46
N GLU A 83 13.15 -10.65 -8.96
CA GLU A 83 14.48 -10.64 -8.35
C GLU A 83 15.01 -9.21 -8.21
N ALA A 84 14.89 -8.39 -9.25
CA ALA A 84 15.32 -6.98 -9.25
C ALA A 84 14.67 -6.21 -8.11
N ALA A 85 13.35 -6.32 -7.94
CA ALA A 85 12.63 -5.63 -6.88
C ALA A 85 13.02 -6.17 -5.49
N ARG A 86 13.14 -7.50 -5.33
CA ARG A 86 13.55 -8.12 -4.07
C ARG A 86 14.95 -7.67 -3.65
N GLU A 87 15.92 -7.75 -4.54
CA GLU A 87 17.30 -7.39 -4.23
C GLU A 87 17.49 -5.89 -4.04
N ALA A 88 16.72 -5.05 -4.75
CA ALA A 88 16.71 -3.61 -4.52
C ALA A 88 16.14 -3.26 -3.13
N THR A 89 15.06 -3.93 -2.70
CA THR A 89 14.52 -3.79 -1.33
C THR A 89 15.56 -4.22 -0.30
N ASN A 90 16.21 -5.36 -0.51
CA ASN A 90 17.30 -5.83 0.35
C ASN A 90 18.49 -4.85 0.39
N ALA A 91 18.83 -4.21 -0.75
CA ALA A 91 19.87 -3.18 -0.79
C ALA A 91 19.47 -1.95 0.04
N GLY A 92 18.23 -1.49 -0.09
CA GLY A 92 17.67 -0.42 0.73
C GLY A 92 17.71 -0.74 2.22
N ILE A 93 17.29 -1.95 2.59
CA ILE A 93 17.36 -2.41 3.98
C ILE A 93 18.81 -2.47 4.48
N ARG A 94 19.76 -2.96 3.68
CA ARG A 94 21.18 -2.98 4.07
C ARG A 94 21.72 -1.58 4.32
N GLN A 95 21.40 -0.62 3.44
CA GLN A 95 21.86 0.76 3.52
C GLN A 95 21.20 1.54 4.66
N ALA A 96 19.92 1.29 4.95
CA ALA A 96 19.17 1.98 6.01
C ALA A 96 19.83 1.82 7.39
N GLY A 97 19.84 2.88 8.19
CA GLY A 97 20.41 2.89 9.54
C GLY A 97 20.30 4.26 10.19
N ILE A 98 20.58 4.33 11.50
CA ILE A 98 20.61 5.59 12.24
C ILE A 98 21.64 6.52 11.59
N ASP A 99 21.29 7.81 11.45
CA ASP A 99 22.08 8.87 10.82
C ASP A 99 22.33 8.70 9.30
N VAL A 100 21.80 7.66 8.67
CA VAL A 100 21.90 7.48 7.22
C VAL A 100 20.96 8.47 6.51
N PRO A 101 21.46 9.24 5.54
CA PRO A 101 20.60 10.08 4.69
C PRO A 101 19.67 9.23 3.80
N LEU A 102 18.40 9.62 3.72
CA LEU A 102 17.39 8.89 2.93
C LEU A 102 17.77 8.78 1.44
N ASN A 103 18.40 9.80 0.87
CA ASN A 103 18.85 9.80 -0.52
C ASN A 103 20.00 8.79 -0.80
N GLU A 104 20.78 8.39 0.20
CA GLU A 104 21.76 7.31 0.07
C GLU A 104 21.08 5.94 -0.03
N VAL A 105 19.99 5.75 0.72
CA VAL A 105 19.15 4.55 0.59
C VAL A 105 18.58 4.45 -0.82
N GLY A 106 18.04 5.56 -1.34
CA GLY A 106 17.51 5.62 -2.71
C GLY A 106 18.56 5.33 -3.79
N ALA A 107 19.78 5.82 -3.60
CA ALA A 107 20.88 5.54 -4.55
C ALA A 107 21.24 4.06 -4.57
N ALA A 108 21.32 3.40 -3.41
CA ALA A 108 21.61 1.96 -3.31
C ALA A 108 20.48 1.11 -3.93
N ILE A 109 19.21 1.51 -3.73
CA ILE A 109 18.07 0.85 -4.34
C ILE A 109 18.13 0.93 -5.87
N GLN A 110 18.31 2.12 -6.42
CA GLN A 110 18.35 2.33 -7.87
C GLN A 110 19.49 1.56 -8.53
N GLU A 111 20.68 1.57 -7.94
CA GLU A 111 21.85 0.87 -8.47
C GLU A 111 21.55 -0.62 -8.68
N VAL A 112 20.92 -1.26 -7.70
CA VAL A 112 20.56 -2.68 -7.80
C VAL A 112 19.40 -2.89 -8.77
N MET A 113 18.30 -2.14 -8.63
CA MET A 113 17.11 -2.28 -9.47
C MET A 113 17.45 -2.17 -10.96
N GLU A 114 18.22 -1.15 -11.35
CA GLU A 114 18.51 -0.85 -12.75
C GLU A 114 19.70 -1.64 -13.31
N SER A 115 20.30 -2.53 -12.50
CA SER A 115 21.28 -3.51 -12.98
C SER A 115 20.64 -4.73 -13.65
N TYR A 116 19.32 -4.88 -13.57
CA TYR A 116 18.59 -6.01 -14.12
C TYR A 116 17.94 -5.70 -15.46
N GLU A 117 17.84 -6.76 -16.27
CA GLU A 117 17.06 -6.81 -17.49
C GLU A 117 16.14 -8.03 -17.46
N VAL A 118 15.01 -7.96 -18.13
CA VAL A 118 14.06 -9.05 -18.23
C VAL A 118 13.66 -9.27 -19.68
N GLU A 119 13.69 -10.54 -20.13
CA GLU A 119 13.23 -10.92 -21.46
C GLU A 119 11.77 -11.40 -21.36
N ILE A 120 10.88 -10.72 -22.07
CA ILE A 120 9.46 -11.05 -22.12
C ILE A 120 9.05 -11.29 -23.57
N ASN A 121 8.61 -12.48 -23.88
CA ASN A 121 8.21 -12.88 -25.24
C ASN A 121 9.28 -12.56 -26.30
N GLY A 122 10.55 -12.80 -25.99
CA GLY A 122 11.69 -12.57 -26.90
C GLY A 122 12.11 -11.10 -27.05
N THR A 123 11.60 -10.20 -26.22
CA THR A 123 12.01 -8.80 -26.16
C THR A 123 12.61 -8.49 -24.80
N THR A 124 13.83 -7.95 -24.80
CA THR A 124 14.55 -7.56 -23.58
C THR A 124 14.16 -6.14 -23.16
N TYR A 125 13.82 -5.98 -21.89
CA TYR A 125 13.45 -4.71 -21.25
C TYR A 125 14.41 -4.43 -20.10
N PRO A 126 15.00 -3.23 -20.00
CA PRO A 126 15.69 -2.83 -18.78
C PRO A 126 14.67 -2.63 -17.66
N VAL A 127 15.00 -3.06 -16.45
CA VAL A 127 14.19 -2.76 -15.26
C VAL A 127 14.50 -1.34 -14.79
N LYS A 128 13.48 -0.54 -14.58
CA LYS A 128 13.57 0.86 -14.12
C LYS A 128 12.96 1.02 -12.76
N SER A 129 13.64 1.71 -11.86
CA SER A 129 13.00 2.19 -10.62
C SER A 129 11.84 3.14 -10.94
N VAL A 130 10.69 2.96 -10.30
CA VAL A 130 9.54 3.85 -10.46
C VAL A 130 9.77 5.14 -9.68
N ARG A 131 10.23 6.17 -10.38
CA ARG A 131 10.82 7.40 -9.79
C ARG A 131 9.91 8.27 -8.95
N ASN A 132 8.61 8.08 -9.01
CA ASN A 132 7.62 8.83 -8.23
C ASN A 132 6.85 7.95 -7.23
N LEU A 133 7.42 6.79 -6.87
CA LEU A 133 7.04 5.99 -5.71
C LEU A 133 8.17 6.00 -4.69
N TYR A 134 7.82 5.80 -3.43
CA TYR A 134 8.72 5.99 -2.30
C TYR A 134 8.36 5.01 -1.19
N GLY A 135 9.36 4.48 -0.47
CA GLY A 135 9.16 4.00 0.88
C GLY A 135 8.86 5.17 1.83
N HIS A 136 8.48 4.88 3.05
CA HIS A 136 8.04 5.93 3.97
C HIS A 136 8.30 5.57 5.43
N SER A 137 8.37 6.59 6.30
CA SER A 137 8.28 6.37 7.73
C SER A 137 6.83 6.05 8.13
N ILE A 138 6.68 5.32 9.23
CA ILE A 138 5.38 4.86 9.76
C ILE A 138 5.24 5.34 11.20
N ASP A 139 4.11 6.00 11.52
CA ASP A 139 3.73 6.40 12.86
C ASP A 139 2.47 5.65 13.34
N PRO A 140 2.14 5.66 14.62
CA PRO A 140 0.90 5.05 15.12
C PRO A 140 -0.34 5.58 14.40
N TYR A 141 -1.14 4.67 13.83
CA TYR A 141 -2.34 4.97 13.02
C TYR A 141 -2.07 5.87 11.80
N LYS A 142 -0.84 5.98 11.36
CA LYS A 142 -0.43 6.80 10.24
C LYS A 142 0.57 6.06 9.37
N ILE A 143 0.06 5.44 8.31
CA ILE A 143 0.85 4.62 7.39
C ILE A 143 1.96 5.43 6.71
N HIS A 144 1.65 6.59 6.16
CA HIS A 144 2.63 7.51 5.58
C HIS A 144 2.91 8.64 6.58
N ALA A 145 4.01 8.58 7.30
CA ALA A 145 4.43 9.61 8.24
C ALA A 145 5.20 10.75 7.52
N SER A 146 6.18 11.36 8.17
CA SER A 146 6.78 12.61 7.68
C SER A 146 7.97 12.43 6.73
N LYS A 147 8.61 11.26 6.72
CA LYS A 147 9.81 11.01 5.92
C LYS A 147 9.48 10.07 4.76
N SER A 148 9.93 10.40 3.55
CA SER A 148 9.83 9.57 2.35
C SER A 148 11.20 8.99 2.00
N VAL A 149 11.26 7.67 1.74
CA VAL A 149 12.47 6.97 1.33
C VAL A 149 12.49 6.90 -0.20
N PRO A 150 13.32 7.67 -0.89
CA PRO A 150 13.38 7.60 -2.35
C PRO A 150 13.88 6.22 -2.81
N ILE A 151 13.47 5.81 -4.00
CA ILE A 151 13.96 4.58 -4.66
C ILE A 151 14.82 4.88 -5.89
N ILE A 152 15.24 6.13 -5.99
CA ILE A 152 16.18 6.64 -7.01
C ILE A 152 17.22 7.55 -6.35
N LYS A 153 18.32 7.75 -7.03
CA LYS A 153 19.38 8.68 -6.63
C LYS A 153 18.84 10.13 -6.57
N GLY A 154 19.22 10.83 -5.52
CA GLY A 154 18.80 12.22 -5.27
C GLY A 154 17.71 12.31 -4.20
N GLY A 155 17.04 13.45 -4.12
CA GLY A 155 15.99 13.69 -3.12
C GLY A 155 16.48 14.25 -1.80
N ASP A 156 15.67 14.09 -0.78
CA ASP A 156 15.86 14.68 0.54
C ASP A 156 17.04 14.03 1.29
N PRO A 157 18.02 14.80 1.78
CA PRO A 157 19.13 14.31 2.61
C PRO A 157 18.75 14.13 4.08
N THR A 158 17.47 14.26 4.44
CA THR A 158 16.99 14.02 5.82
C THR A 158 17.49 12.66 6.29
N ARG A 159 17.89 12.59 7.56
CA ARG A 159 18.48 11.39 8.14
C ARG A 159 17.44 10.54 8.84
N MET A 160 17.66 9.24 8.81
CA MET A 160 16.95 8.27 9.63
C MET A 160 17.38 8.41 11.09
N GLU A 161 16.44 8.24 12.02
CA GLU A 161 16.68 8.42 13.46
C GLU A 161 16.36 7.15 14.25
N GLU A 162 16.90 7.08 15.46
CA GLU A 162 16.62 5.99 16.39
C GLU A 162 15.13 5.93 16.75
N GLY A 163 14.58 4.72 16.81
CA GLY A 163 13.19 4.47 17.18
C GLY A 163 12.19 4.64 16.05
N GLU A 164 12.63 5.08 14.88
CA GLU A 164 11.75 5.21 13.71
C GLU A 164 11.45 3.86 13.06
N TYR A 165 10.23 3.76 12.53
CA TYR A 165 9.77 2.67 11.69
C TYR A 165 9.74 3.15 10.24
N PHE A 166 10.21 2.31 9.33
CA PHE A 166 10.17 2.58 7.90
C PHE A 166 9.63 1.39 7.13
N ALA A 167 8.76 1.64 6.18
CA ALA A 167 8.52 0.77 5.05
C ALA A 167 9.65 1.01 4.03
N ILE A 168 10.46 -0.02 3.80
CA ILE A 168 11.43 -0.05 2.71
C ILE A 168 10.81 -0.83 1.59
N GLU A 169 10.19 -0.11 0.67
CA GLU A 169 9.50 -0.66 -0.49
C GLU A 169 10.13 -0.17 -1.78
N THR A 170 10.14 -1.02 -2.79
CA THR A 170 10.71 -0.70 -4.09
C THR A 170 9.83 -1.20 -5.22
N PHE A 171 9.82 -0.45 -6.32
CA PHE A 171 9.03 -0.75 -7.49
C PHE A 171 9.93 -0.75 -8.73
N GLY A 172 10.06 -1.92 -9.37
CA GLY A 172 10.74 -2.10 -10.65
C GLY A 172 9.74 -2.24 -11.79
N SER A 173 9.96 -1.53 -12.89
CA SER A 173 9.06 -1.52 -14.03
C SER A 173 9.78 -1.79 -15.35
N THR A 174 9.14 -2.54 -16.24
CA THR A 174 9.53 -2.68 -17.66
C THR A 174 9.00 -1.54 -18.54
N GLY A 175 8.22 -0.62 -17.96
CA GLY A 175 7.57 0.49 -18.64
C GLY A 175 8.40 1.80 -18.63
N ARG A 176 7.71 2.89 -18.28
CA ARG A 176 8.34 4.22 -18.18
C ARG A 176 9.16 4.42 -16.90
N GLY A 177 8.89 3.63 -15.86
CA GLY A 177 9.39 3.91 -14.51
C GLY A 177 8.78 5.17 -13.92
N HIS A 178 7.51 5.41 -14.21
CA HIS A 178 6.72 6.53 -13.71
C HIS A 178 5.24 6.16 -13.74
N VAL A 179 4.55 6.34 -12.63
CA VAL A 179 3.12 6.01 -12.49
C VAL A 179 2.25 7.26 -12.50
N VAL A 180 1.02 7.07 -12.91
CA VAL A 180 -0.06 8.05 -12.87
C VAL A 180 -1.30 7.41 -12.25
N GLU A 181 -2.17 8.22 -11.66
CA GLU A 181 -3.47 7.77 -11.19
C GLU A 181 -4.34 7.35 -12.38
N ASP A 182 -4.83 6.12 -12.35
CA ASP A 182 -5.77 5.55 -13.36
C ASP A 182 -6.66 4.50 -12.68
N LEU A 183 -7.71 4.06 -13.37
CA LEU A 183 -8.69 3.08 -12.91
C LEU A 183 -9.62 3.60 -11.78
N GLU A 184 -10.58 2.77 -11.42
CA GLU A 184 -11.55 3.10 -10.37
C GLU A 184 -10.91 3.07 -8.98
N CYS A 185 -11.13 4.11 -8.19
CA CYS A 185 -10.65 4.18 -6.81
C CYS A 185 -11.35 3.13 -5.93
N SER A 186 -10.56 2.42 -5.16
CA SER A 186 -11.02 1.43 -4.18
C SER A 186 -10.60 1.76 -2.75
N HIS A 187 -9.47 2.46 -2.59
CA HIS A 187 -8.86 2.80 -1.31
C HIS A 187 -9.19 4.23 -0.89
N TYR A 188 -9.49 4.39 0.38
CA TYR A 188 -9.80 5.67 1.01
C TYR A 188 -9.13 5.73 2.38
N MET A 189 -8.79 6.94 2.81
CA MET A 189 -8.20 7.15 4.12
C MET A 189 -8.65 8.48 4.69
N LYS A 190 -9.08 8.50 5.96
CA LYS A 190 -9.37 9.76 6.62
C LYS A 190 -8.06 10.53 6.82
N ASP A 191 -8.06 11.81 6.44
CA ASP A 191 -6.92 12.68 6.66
C ASP A 191 -6.60 12.82 8.14
N PHE A 192 -5.32 12.70 8.49
CA PHE A 192 -4.86 12.80 9.89
C PHE A 192 -5.17 14.20 10.47
N ASN A 193 -5.05 15.23 9.65
CA ASN A 193 -5.35 16.61 9.97
C ASN A 193 -6.70 17.08 9.40
N ALA A 194 -7.68 16.15 9.29
CA ALA A 194 -8.97 16.43 8.67
C ALA A 194 -9.60 17.75 9.17
N PRO A 195 -10.08 18.61 8.28
CA PRO A 195 -10.67 19.88 8.66
C PRO A 195 -11.99 19.70 9.41
N ARG A 196 -12.28 20.60 10.33
CA ARG A 196 -13.58 20.66 11.00
C ARG A 196 -14.56 21.49 10.18
N VAL A 197 -15.35 20.81 9.34
CA VAL A 197 -16.36 21.45 8.50
C VAL A 197 -17.76 20.98 8.88
N PRO A 198 -18.80 21.85 8.77
CA PRO A 198 -20.16 21.45 9.04
C PRO A 198 -20.66 20.45 7.99
N LEU A 199 -21.14 19.30 8.42
CA LEU A 199 -21.76 18.29 7.57
C LEU A 199 -23.27 18.31 7.76
N HIS A 200 -23.98 18.75 6.74
CA HIS A 200 -25.43 18.95 6.81
C HIS A 200 -26.23 17.65 6.70
N LEU A 201 -25.79 16.70 5.87
CA LEU A 201 -26.50 15.45 5.65
C LEU A 201 -26.26 14.44 6.78
N SER A 202 -27.32 13.87 7.30
CA SER A 202 -27.26 12.87 8.37
C SER A 202 -26.42 11.66 7.97
N ARG A 203 -26.55 11.18 6.72
CA ARG A 203 -25.77 10.04 6.21
C ARG A 203 -24.26 10.29 6.21
N THR A 204 -23.85 11.48 5.81
CA THR A 204 -22.42 11.87 5.77
C THR A 204 -21.85 11.88 7.19
N ARG A 205 -22.62 12.37 8.18
CA ARG A 205 -22.22 12.31 9.59
C ARG A 205 -22.16 10.87 10.13
N GLN A 206 -23.12 10.03 9.74
CA GLN A 206 -23.13 8.60 10.13
C GLN A 206 -21.93 7.86 9.53
N LEU A 207 -21.65 8.07 8.25
CA LEU A 207 -20.46 7.47 7.60
C LEU A 207 -19.18 7.94 8.27
N LEU A 208 -19.02 9.24 8.53
CA LEU A 208 -17.84 9.75 9.25
C LEU A 208 -17.71 9.16 10.65
N SER A 209 -18.84 9.04 11.37
CA SER A 209 -18.84 8.40 12.69
C SER A 209 -18.40 6.94 12.62
N HIS A 210 -18.87 6.20 11.61
CA HIS A 210 -18.44 4.83 11.36
C HIS A 210 -16.94 4.75 11.04
N ILE A 211 -16.45 5.57 10.11
CA ILE A 211 -15.02 5.65 9.77
C ILE A 211 -14.17 5.93 11.01
N ASN A 212 -14.56 6.93 11.81
CA ASN A 212 -13.83 7.28 13.03
C ASN A 212 -13.75 6.13 14.03
N LYS A 213 -14.84 5.36 14.17
CA LYS A 213 -14.94 4.27 15.15
C LYS A 213 -14.23 3.00 14.68
N THR A 214 -14.30 2.71 13.37
CA THR A 214 -13.83 1.43 12.81
C THR A 214 -12.42 1.50 12.26
N PHE A 215 -12.09 2.59 11.55
CA PHE A 215 -10.81 2.71 10.83
C PHE A 215 -9.93 3.84 11.39
N SER A 216 -10.50 4.81 12.09
CA SER A 216 -9.77 6.01 12.53
C SER A 216 -9.11 6.69 11.34
N THR A 217 -7.77 6.75 11.32
CA THR A 217 -6.93 7.26 10.22
C THR A 217 -6.27 6.15 9.40
N LEU A 218 -6.60 4.89 9.66
CA LEU A 218 -6.18 3.77 8.83
C LEU A 218 -6.92 3.77 7.50
N ALA A 219 -6.28 3.29 6.45
CA ALA A 219 -6.92 3.16 5.14
C ALA A 219 -8.00 2.07 5.15
N PHE A 220 -9.03 2.27 4.35
CA PHE A 220 -10.15 1.35 4.19
C PHE A 220 -10.57 1.27 2.72
N CYS A 221 -11.38 0.29 2.35
CA CYS A 221 -11.91 0.17 1.00
C CYS A 221 -13.44 0.14 0.97
N ARG A 222 -13.97 0.38 -0.24
CA ARG A 222 -15.42 0.33 -0.48
C ARG A 222 -16.01 -1.03 -0.11
N ARG A 223 -15.32 -2.10 -0.43
CA ARG A 223 -15.73 -3.48 -0.15
C ARG A 223 -15.97 -3.71 1.36
N TRP A 224 -15.19 -3.06 2.24
CA TRP A 224 -15.40 -3.13 3.68
C TRP A 224 -16.63 -2.36 4.15
N LEU A 225 -16.91 -1.21 3.55
CA LEU A 225 -18.13 -0.44 3.84
C LEU A 225 -19.40 -1.17 3.40
N GLU A 226 -19.29 -2.08 2.45
CA GLU A 226 -20.39 -2.83 1.85
C GLU A 226 -20.64 -4.20 2.52
N ARG A 227 -19.75 -4.64 3.42
CA ARG A 227 -19.95 -5.88 4.20
C ARG A 227 -21.14 -5.74 5.18
N PRO A 228 -21.92 -6.82 5.43
CA PRO A 228 -23.02 -6.79 6.38
C PRO A 228 -22.57 -6.43 7.81
N ASP A 229 -21.40 -6.86 8.21
CA ASP A 229 -20.72 -6.59 9.48
C ASP A 229 -19.90 -5.29 9.47
N GLY A 230 -19.61 -4.75 8.29
CA GLY A 230 -18.78 -3.56 8.08
C GLY A 230 -19.47 -2.21 8.31
N GLY A 231 -20.68 -2.19 8.91
CA GLY A 231 -21.39 -0.95 9.21
C GLY A 231 -22.30 -0.43 8.10
N SER A 232 -22.33 -1.07 6.92
CA SER A 232 -23.28 -0.73 5.84
C SER A 232 -24.74 -0.80 6.31
N ALA A 233 -25.08 -1.78 7.15
CA ALA A 233 -26.41 -1.90 7.76
C ALA A 233 -26.75 -0.70 8.67
N THR A 234 -25.74 -0.13 9.32
CA THR A 234 -25.88 1.05 10.20
C THR A 234 -26.03 2.35 9.40
N ILE A 235 -25.39 2.42 8.22
CA ILE A 235 -25.40 3.60 7.34
C ILE A 235 -26.66 3.62 6.46
N ASN A 236 -27.17 2.46 6.04
CA ASN A 236 -28.24 2.36 5.07
C ASN A 236 -29.66 2.30 5.66
N GLY A 237 -29.80 2.22 6.99
CA GLY A 237 -31.11 2.02 7.62
C GLY A 237 -31.75 0.68 7.25
N GLN A 238 -32.92 0.37 7.81
CA GLN A 238 -33.59 -0.95 7.74
C GLN A 238 -33.98 -1.49 6.34
N ASN A 239 -33.64 -0.79 5.23
CA ASN A 239 -34.06 -1.14 3.88
C ASN A 239 -32.92 -1.45 2.87
N GLY A 240 -31.71 -1.76 3.31
CA GLY A 240 -30.69 -2.50 2.53
C GLY A 240 -30.30 -1.98 1.12
N LYS A 241 -30.48 -0.71 0.79
CA LYS A 241 -30.01 -0.17 -0.49
C LYS A 241 -28.56 0.33 -0.37
N GLN A 242 -27.68 -0.44 -0.94
CA GLN A 242 -26.22 -0.28 -0.99
C GLN A 242 -25.75 1.04 -1.63
N GLU A 243 -26.55 1.65 -2.49
CA GLU A 243 -26.16 2.80 -3.34
C GLU A 243 -25.98 4.14 -2.59
N ASN A 244 -26.39 4.22 -1.34
CA ASN A 244 -26.51 5.53 -0.70
C ASN A 244 -25.26 6.01 0.05
N TYR A 245 -24.26 5.16 0.31
CA TYR A 245 -23.03 5.56 1.00
C TYR A 245 -22.04 6.27 0.07
N LEU A 246 -22.04 5.95 -1.23
CA LEU A 246 -21.12 6.56 -2.22
C LEU A 246 -21.27 8.07 -2.28
N GLY A 247 -22.51 8.57 -2.25
CA GLY A 247 -22.75 10.02 -2.20
C GLY A 247 -22.23 10.66 -0.91
N ALA A 248 -22.37 9.95 0.23
CA ALA A 248 -21.82 10.41 1.51
C ALA A 248 -20.28 10.38 1.51
N LEU A 249 -19.68 9.32 0.97
CA LEU A 249 -18.23 9.20 0.82
C LEU A 249 -17.66 10.30 -0.06
N LYS A 250 -18.27 10.57 -1.22
CA LYS A 250 -17.88 11.67 -2.10
C LYS A 250 -17.97 13.03 -1.43
N GLN A 251 -18.97 13.25 -0.57
CA GLN A 251 -19.05 14.49 0.21
C GLN A 251 -17.91 14.60 1.23
N LEU A 252 -17.51 13.51 1.88
CA LEU A 252 -16.35 13.52 2.79
C LEU A 252 -15.05 13.80 2.02
N CYS A 253 -14.91 13.26 0.82
CA CYS A 253 -13.74 13.54 -0.04
C CYS A 253 -13.74 15.01 -0.50
N ASN A 254 -14.86 15.54 -0.98
CA ASN A 254 -14.97 16.94 -1.39
C ASN A 254 -14.73 17.92 -0.22
N ALA A 255 -15.02 17.50 1.00
CA ALA A 255 -14.79 18.28 2.21
C ALA A 255 -13.33 18.19 2.72
N GLY A 256 -12.46 17.40 2.07
CA GLY A 256 -11.08 17.16 2.49
C GLY A 256 -10.96 16.39 3.80
N ILE A 257 -12.00 15.67 4.21
CA ILE A 257 -11.99 14.84 5.43
C ILE A 257 -11.45 13.44 5.13
N VAL A 258 -11.76 12.92 3.94
CA VAL A 258 -11.30 11.62 3.46
C VAL A 258 -10.56 11.83 2.14
N ASN A 259 -9.41 11.21 1.99
CA ASN A 259 -8.62 11.20 0.77
C ASN A 259 -8.98 9.98 -0.07
N GLU A 260 -9.16 10.17 -1.36
CA GLU A 260 -9.18 9.10 -2.34
C GLU A 260 -7.75 8.68 -2.63
N ILE A 261 -7.51 7.37 -2.71
CA ILE A 261 -6.20 6.78 -3.00
C ILE A 261 -6.38 5.87 -4.22
N PRO A 262 -6.34 6.46 -5.44
CA PRO A 262 -6.57 5.71 -6.67
C PRO A 262 -5.39 4.77 -6.99
N PRO A 263 -5.61 3.75 -7.82
CA PRO A 263 -4.53 2.91 -8.32
C PRO A 263 -3.48 3.72 -9.07
N LEU A 264 -2.22 3.33 -8.91
CA LEU A 264 -1.07 3.95 -9.52
C LEU A 264 -0.54 3.06 -10.64
N CYS A 265 -0.58 3.55 -11.88
CA CYS A 265 -0.35 2.76 -13.08
C CYS A 265 0.82 3.29 -13.90
N ASP A 266 1.71 2.41 -14.34
CA ASP A 266 2.64 2.67 -15.45
C ASP A 266 1.90 2.45 -16.79
N VAL A 267 2.59 2.47 -17.89
CA VAL A 267 1.98 2.29 -19.22
C VAL A 267 1.37 0.90 -19.38
N ARG A 268 0.20 0.81 -19.98
CA ARG A 268 -0.44 -0.47 -20.29
C ARG A 268 0.47 -1.34 -21.15
N GLY A 269 0.54 -2.62 -20.81
CA GLY A 269 1.42 -3.59 -21.45
C GLY A 269 2.80 -3.68 -20.81
N SER A 270 3.12 -2.85 -19.81
CA SER A 270 4.28 -3.05 -18.94
C SER A 270 3.95 -3.91 -17.73
N TYR A 271 4.98 -4.30 -17.00
CA TYR A 271 4.89 -5.07 -15.76
C TYR A 271 5.67 -4.35 -14.67
N VAL A 272 5.08 -4.32 -13.49
CA VAL A 272 5.67 -3.73 -12.28
C VAL A 272 5.78 -4.81 -11.22
N ALA A 273 6.96 -4.93 -10.59
CA ALA A 273 7.16 -5.73 -9.38
C ALA A 273 7.41 -4.82 -8.17
N GLN A 274 6.94 -5.24 -7.00
CA GLN A 274 7.12 -4.59 -5.71
C GLN A 274 7.63 -5.62 -4.70
N TYR A 275 8.56 -5.20 -3.84
CA TYR A 275 8.90 -5.88 -2.59
C TYR A 275 9.01 -4.86 -1.49
N GLU A 276 8.65 -5.27 -0.27
CA GLU A 276 8.57 -4.37 0.87
C GLU A 276 8.76 -5.08 2.18
N HIS A 277 9.49 -4.44 3.09
CA HIS A 277 9.58 -4.82 4.49
C HIS A 277 9.49 -3.60 5.41
N THR A 278 8.84 -3.78 6.54
CA THR A 278 8.93 -2.83 7.66
C THR A 278 10.18 -3.08 8.48
N ILE A 279 10.96 -2.03 8.70
CA ILE A 279 12.13 -2.04 9.57
C ILE A 279 11.95 -1.14 10.80
N LEU A 280 12.60 -1.50 11.90
CA LEU A 280 12.72 -0.67 13.10
C LEU A 280 14.19 -0.37 13.38
N LEU A 281 14.52 0.90 13.55
CA LEU A 281 15.88 1.35 13.90
C LEU A 281 16.04 1.39 15.42
N ARG A 282 16.73 0.41 15.98
CA ARG A 282 17.08 0.36 17.40
C ARG A 282 18.50 0.89 17.64
N PRO A 283 18.86 1.30 18.86
CA PRO A 283 20.18 1.85 19.17
C PRO A 283 21.37 1.00 18.71
N THR A 284 21.22 -0.32 18.73
CA THR A 284 22.32 -1.26 18.47
C THR A 284 22.09 -2.19 17.28
N CYS A 285 20.89 -2.19 16.70
CA CYS A 285 20.55 -3.05 15.57
C CYS A 285 19.39 -2.46 14.76
N LYS A 286 19.24 -2.99 13.57
CA LYS A 286 18.07 -2.79 12.71
C LYS A 286 17.30 -4.11 12.68
N GLU A 287 16.01 -4.06 13.01
CA GLU A 287 15.11 -5.22 12.94
C GLU A 287 14.27 -5.14 11.66
N VAL A 288 14.16 -6.23 10.93
CA VAL A 288 13.22 -6.38 9.82
C VAL A 288 11.99 -7.10 10.36
N LEU A 289 10.95 -6.34 10.68
CA LEU A 289 9.81 -6.82 11.47
C LEU A 289 8.85 -7.73 10.67
N SER A 290 8.80 -7.56 9.37
CA SER A 290 7.92 -8.34 8.47
C SER A 290 8.60 -9.53 7.83
N ARG A 291 9.90 -9.76 8.09
CA ARG A 291 10.64 -10.88 7.49
C ARG A 291 10.33 -12.18 8.22
N GLY A 292 9.88 -13.19 7.45
CA GLY A 292 9.72 -14.57 7.89
C GLY A 292 10.82 -15.48 7.34
N ASP A 293 10.60 -16.79 7.45
CA ASP A 293 11.51 -17.80 6.89
C ASP A 293 11.33 -17.97 5.37
N ASP A 294 10.23 -17.48 4.83
CA ASP A 294 9.78 -17.62 3.45
C ASP A 294 10.05 -16.37 2.60
N PHE A 295 10.27 -15.25 3.26
CA PHE A 295 10.32 -13.96 2.57
C PHE A 295 11.10 -12.90 3.38
#